data_179dc545284ea4d47802244ceec6975c
#
_entry.id   179dc545284ea4d47802244ceec6975c
#
_cell.length_a   1.000
_cell.length_b   1.000
_cell.length_c   1.000
_cell.angle_alpha   90.00
_cell.angle_beta   90.00
_cell.angle_gamma   90.00
#
_symmetry.space_group_name_H-M   'P 1'
#
loop_
_entity.id
_entity.type
_entity.pdbx_description
1 polymer ?
#
loop_
_entity_poly.entity_id
_entity_poly.type
_entity_poly.pdbx_seq_one_letter_code
_entity_poly.pdbx_strand_id
1 'polypeptide(L)'
;MQITYSRQEMMAVFLARDLRDGEHLQVGYALPVAEAATRLAHIMHGPNMDLIFLGARMNVHNLDYIPMPEFGWDNRIVRWAESYSDRGHRFDRLKDWGKRVFFIGGLQVDRFGNTNLIGIGESFKKLEFRGPGSVGTPTLTTHVGRYYIILNHHSKRVLVETCDYTSTVGWGNGDPEAREK
;
A
#
# COMPACT_ATOMS: atom_id res chain seq x y z
N MET A 1 -10.86 -30.93 -13.99
CA MET A 1 -10.45 -30.40 -12.67
C MET A 1 -10.96 -28.96 -12.58
N GLN A 2 -11.92 -28.70 -11.71
CA GLN A 2 -12.46 -27.35 -11.56
C GLN A 2 -11.48 -26.57 -10.67
N ILE A 3 -10.82 -25.56 -11.21
CA ILE A 3 -9.89 -24.70 -10.44
C ILE A 3 -10.78 -23.76 -9.62
N THR A 4 -10.80 -23.97 -8.31
CA THR A 4 -11.44 -23.05 -7.37
C THR A 4 -10.40 -22.08 -6.82
N TYR A 5 -10.69 -20.78 -6.86
CA TYR A 5 -9.86 -19.72 -6.32
C TYR A 5 -10.63 -18.85 -5.35
N SER A 6 -9.95 -18.32 -4.38
CA SER A 6 -10.53 -17.35 -3.42
C SER A 6 -10.59 -15.94 -4.03
N ARG A 7 -11.39 -15.07 -3.41
CA ARG A 7 -11.43 -13.65 -3.78
C ARG A 7 -10.06 -12.99 -3.65
N GLN A 8 -9.32 -13.32 -2.61
CA GLN A 8 -7.98 -12.79 -2.35
C GLN A 8 -6.99 -13.19 -3.43
N GLU A 9 -7.00 -14.44 -3.87
CA GLU A 9 -6.17 -14.92 -4.98
C GLU A 9 -6.52 -14.21 -6.28
N MET A 10 -7.81 -14.04 -6.59
CA MET A 10 -8.24 -13.29 -7.76
C MET A 10 -7.77 -11.84 -7.72
N MET A 11 -7.92 -11.17 -6.58
CA MET A 11 -7.43 -9.79 -6.40
C MET A 11 -5.92 -9.71 -6.58
N ALA A 12 -5.16 -10.64 -6.01
CA ALA A 12 -3.71 -10.67 -6.15
C ALA A 12 -3.28 -10.84 -7.61
N VAL A 13 -3.92 -11.73 -8.35
CA VAL A 13 -3.65 -11.93 -9.80
C VAL A 13 -4.02 -10.70 -10.61
N PHE A 14 -5.16 -10.07 -10.32
CA PHE A 14 -5.59 -8.86 -11.00
C PHE A 14 -4.60 -7.70 -10.79
N LEU A 15 -4.20 -7.47 -9.55
CA LEU A 15 -3.21 -6.45 -9.20
C LEU A 15 -1.84 -6.76 -9.84
N ALA A 16 -1.40 -8.03 -9.78
CA ALA A 16 -0.12 -8.43 -10.35
C ALA A 16 -0.02 -8.12 -11.85
N ARG A 17 -1.10 -8.32 -12.60
CA ARG A 17 -1.14 -8.05 -14.05
C ARG A 17 -1.00 -6.58 -14.41
N ASP A 18 -1.35 -5.66 -13.51
CA ASP A 18 -1.27 -4.22 -13.73
C ASP A 18 0.11 -3.62 -13.34
N LEU A 19 0.93 -4.39 -12.64
CA LEU A 19 2.28 -4.00 -12.25
C LEU A 19 3.26 -4.19 -13.41
N ARG A 20 4.22 -3.26 -13.55
CA ARG A 20 5.14 -3.20 -14.68
C ARG A 20 6.58 -3.43 -14.24
N ASP A 21 7.35 -4.10 -15.09
CA ASP A 21 8.78 -4.30 -14.84
C ASP A 21 9.52 -2.96 -14.63
N GLY A 22 10.47 -2.95 -13.70
CA GLY A 22 11.22 -1.75 -13.33
C GLY A 22 10.50 -0.79 -12.39
N GLU A 23 9.27 -1.10 -11.93
CA GLU A 23 8.60 -0.33 -10.89
C GLU A 23 9.16 -0.64 -9.49
N HIS A 24 9.08 0.36 -8.60
CA HIS A 24 9.45 0.21 -7.20
C HIS A 24 8.18 0.01 -6.36
N LEU A 25 7.91 -1.23 -5.98
CA LEU A 25 6.67 -1.64 -5.35
C LEU A 25 6.78 -1.52 -3.82
N GLN A 26 6.06 -0.58 -3.23
CA GLN A 26 6.04 -0.37 -1.79
C GLN A 26 4.69 -0.80 -1.19
N VAL A 27 4.72 -1.80 -0.34
CA VAL A 27 3.53 -2.31 0.33
C VAL A 27 3.40 -1.70 1.73
N GLY A 28 2.20 -1.20 2.04
CA GLY A 28 1.83 -0.75 3.37
C GLY A 28 1.70 -1.91 4.35
N TYR A 29 1.45 -1.57 5.60
CA TYR A 29 1.35 -2.56 6.67
C TYR A 29 0.07 -3.40 6.57
N ALA A 30 0.17 -4.70 6.87
CA ALA A 30 -0.94 -5.65 6.94
C ALA A 30 -1.80 -5.74 5.65
N LEU A 31 -1.14 -5.80 4.49
CA LEU A 31 -1.78 -5.91 3.18
C LEU A 31 -1.36 -7.22 2.45
N PRO A 32 -1.76 -8.39 2.93
CA PRO A 32 -1.29 -9.68 2.39
C PRO A 32 -1.62 -9.88 0.91
N VAL A 33 -2.75 -9.36 0.44
CA VAL A 33 -3.12 -9.43 -0.99
C VAL A 33 -2.15 -8.63 -1.86
N ALA A 34 -1.76 -7.42 -1.42
CA ALA A 34 -0.77 -6.61 -2.13
C ALA A 34 0.61 -7.26 -2.12
N GLU A 35 1.01 -7.83 -0.99
CA GLU A 35 2.28 -8.55 -0.89
C GLU A 35 2.32 -9.77 -1.82
N ALA A 36 1.25 -10.54 -1.87
CA ALA A 36 1.13 -11.66 -2.81
C ALA A 36 1.16 -11.18 -4.26
N ALA A 37 0.46 -10.09 -4.58
CA ALA A 37 0.42 -9.52 -5.93
C ALA A 37 1.80 -9.05 -6.40
N THR A 38 2.54 -8.32 -5.55
CA THR A 38 3.87 -7.80 -5.90
C THR A 38 4.87 -8.92 -6.14
N ARG A 39 4.85 -9.96 -5.29
CA ARG A 39 5.69 -11.15 -5.47
C ARG A 39 5.33 -11.91 -6.75
N LEU A 40 4.03 -12.10 -7.00
CA LEU A 40 3.56 -12.78 -8.20
C LEU A 40 4.01 -12.04 -9.47
N ALA A 41 3.86 -10.72 -9.52
CA ALA A 41 4.30 -9.90 -10.65
C ALA A 41 5.81 -10.01 -10.88
N HIS A 42 6.59 -9.91 -9.80
CA HIS A 42 8.04 -10.02 -9.86
C HIS A 42 8.50 -11.36 -10.46
N ILE A 43 7.87 -12.46 -10.05
CA ILE A 43 8.20 -13.80 -10.55
C ILE A 43 7.77 -14.01 -11.99
N MET A 44 6.57 -13.55 -12.33
CA MET A 44 5.95 -13.92 -13.60
C MET A 44 6.42 -13.05 -14.77
N HIS A 45 6.70 -11.76 -14.56
CA HIS A 45 6.97 -10.85 -15.67
C HIS A 45 7.79 -9.60 -15.32
N GLY A 46 8.11 -9.38 -14.05
CA GLY A 46 8.80 -8.17 -13.61
C GLY A 46 10.10 -8.44 -12.86
N PRO A 47 11.11 -9.10 -13.47
CA PRO A 47 12.33 -9.47 -12.76
C PRO A 47 13.17 -8.27 -12.28
N ASN A 48 12.94 -7.08 -12.84
CA ASN A 48 13.64 -5.86 -12.46
C ASN A 48 12.81 -4.97 -11.52
N MET A 49 11.68 -5.45 -11.01
CA MET A 49 10.91 -4.75 -9.98
C MET A 49 11.64 -4.77 -8.65
N ASP A 50 11.62 -3.65 -7.95
CA ASP A 50 12.06 -3.57 -6.55
C ASP A 50 10.89 -3.78 -5.60
N LEU A 51 10.95 -4.81 -4.78
CA LEU A 51 9.97 -5.04 -3.72
C LEU A 51 10.43 -4.37 -2.43
N ILE A 52 9.64 -3.43 -1.92
CA ILE A 52 9.97 -2.67 -0.71
C ILE A 52 8.99 -3.00 0.40
N PHE A 53 9.46 -3.76 1.38
CA PHE A 53 8.71 -4.11 2.58
C PHE A 53 9.39 -3.52 3.81
N LEU A 54 8.72 -2.65 4.55
CA LEU A 54 9.21 -2.07 5.81
C LEU A 54 10.63 -1.48 5.75
N GLY A 55 11.10 -1.09 4.55
CA GLY A 55 12.44 -0.55 4.33
C GLY A 55 13.48 -1.52 3.83
N ALA A 56 13.19 -2.80 3.85
CA ALA A 56 13.98 -3.78 3.15
C ALA A 56 13.62 -3.73 1.67
N ARG A 57 14.61 -3.51 0.84
CA ARG A 57 14.52 -3.60 -0.62
C ARG A 57 14.93 -5.00 -1.03
N MET A 58 14.07 -5.68 -1.72
CA MET A 58 14.29 -7.04 -2.14
C MET A 58 14.06 -7.16 -3.64
N ASN A 59 15.01 -7.77 -4.31
CA ASN A 59 14.89 -8.23 -5.68
C ASN A 59 15.15 -9.74 -5.69
N VAL A 60 14.26 -10.48 -5.03
CA VAL A 60 14.50 -11.88 -4.73
C VAL A 60 14.05 -12.75 -5.88
N HIS A 61 15.00 -13.30 -6.60
CA HIS A 61 14.75 -14.30 -7.65
C HIS A 61 14.45 -15.68 -7.09
N ASN A 62 14.82 -15.95 -5.84
CA ASN A 62 14.59 -17.22 -5.19
C ASN A 62 13.41 -17.10 -4.23
N LEU A 63 12.38 -17.90 -4.48
CA LEU A 63 11.12 -17.92 -3.74
C LEU A 63 11.13 -18.79 -2.50
N ASP A 64 12.29 -19.27 -2.12
CA ASP A 64 12.41 -19.92 -0.83
C ASP A 64 11.86 -18.99 0.23
N TYR A 65 10.81 -19.44 0.85
CA TYR A 65 9.94 -18.83 1.81
C TYR A 65 10.51 -17.56 2.49
N ILE A 66 10.12 -16.40 2.01
CA ILE A 66 10.27 -15.15 2.74
C ILE A 66 9.02 -15.01 3.60
N PRO A 67 9.14 -15.10 4.93
CA PRO A 67 7.98 -14.96 5.79
C PRO A 67 7.34 -13.61 5.58
N MET A 68 6.01 -13.60 5.55
CA MET A 68 5.27 -12.35 5.62
C MET A 68 5.55 -11.68 6.96
N PRO A 69 5.84 -10.38 6.99
CA PRO A 69 6.02 -9.69 8.25
C PRO A 69 4.71 -9.69 9.02
N GLU A 70 4.68 -10.30 10.20
CA GLU A 70 3.50 -10.35 11.06
C GLU A 70 3.19 -9.00 11.69
N PHE A 71 4.20 -8.16 11.84
CA PHE A 71 4.07 -6.80 12.39
C PHE A 71 5.17 -5.87 11.85
N GLY A 72 4.95 -4.57 11.96
CA GLY A 72 5.74 -3.53 11.31
C GLY A 72 7.23 -3.43 11.69
N TRP A 73 7.70 -4.27 12.58
CA TRP A 73 9.09 -4.34 13.06
C TRP A 73 9.70 -5.74 12.92
N ASP A 74 9.14 -6.56 12.05
CA ASP A 74 9.64 -7.90 11.82
C ASP A 74 10.98 -7.86 11.07
N ASN A 75 12.07 -7.86 11.84
CA ASN A 75 13.43 -7.79 11.30
C ASN A 75 13.86 -9.06 10.56
N ARG A 76 13.09 -10.13 10.58
CA ARG A 76 13.39 -11.35 9.81
C ARG A 76 13.49 -11.06 8.32
N ILE A 77 12.71 -10.10 7.83
CA ILE A 77 12.73 -9.68 6.42
C ILE A 77 14.07 -9.07 6.00
N VAL A 78 14.81 -8.45 6.92
CA VAL A 78 16.11 -7.81 6.64
C VAL A 78 17.16 -8.83 6.21
N ARG A 79 17.05 -10.07 6.66
CA ARG A 79 17.96 -11.16 6.29
C ARG A 79 18.02 -11.40 4.77
N TRP A 80 16.93 -11.11 4.07
CA TRP A 80 16.77 -11.36 2.64
C TRP A 80 16.87 -10.07 1.81
N ALA A 81 17.12 -8.95 2.47
CA ALA A 81 17.19 -7.66 1.81
C ALA A 81 18.53 -7.45 1.12
N GLU A 82 18.53 -6.99 -0.11
CA GLU A 82 19.71 -6.49 -0.82
C GLU A 82 20.21 -5.19 -0.23
N SER A 83 19.28 -4.37 0.27
CA SER A 83 19.57 -3.15 1.00
C SER A 83 18.50 -2.86 2.03
N TYR A 84 18.90 -2.15 3.07
CA TYR A 84 17.99 -1.66 4.09
C TYR A 84 18.16 -0.15 4.25
N SER A 85 17.04 0.55 4.29
CA SER A 85 17.01 2.00 4.52
C SER A 85 16.14 2.28 5.73
N ASP A 86 16.66 3.03 6.68
CA ASP A 86 15.85 3.51 7.78
C ASP A 86 14.72 4.46 7.29
N ARG A 87 13.82 4.80 8.19
CA ARG A 87 12.62 5.57 7.84
C ARG A 87 12.93 6.99 7.36
N GLY A 88 13.91 7.65 7.96
CA GLY A 88 14.29 9.02 7.58
C GLY A 88 14.79 9.05 6.15
N HIS A 89 15.80 8.30 5.85
CA HIS A 89 16.43 8.26 4.53
C HIS A 89 15.48 7.89 3.38
N ARG A 90 14.38 7.18 3.68
CA ARG A 90 13.39 6.82 2.65
C ARG A 90 12.62 8.01 2.14
N PHE A 91 12.34 8.97 3.00
CA PHE A 91 11.60 10.18 2.63
C PHE A 91 12.47 11.26 2.01
N ASP A 92 13.77 11.18 2.20
CA ASP A 92 14.72 12.17 1.66
C ASP A 92 15.09 11.95 0.18
N ARG A 93 14.86 10.75 -0.35
CA ARG A 93 15.17 10.38 -1.73
C ARG A 93 13.95 10.44 -2.63
N LEU A 94 13.53 11.63 -3.04
CA LEU A 94 12.37 11.84 -3.92
C LEU A 94 12.63 11.55 -5.39
N LYS A 95 13.87 11.40 -5.83
CA LYS A 95 14.27 11.35 -7.26
C LYS A 95 13.54 10.27 -8.07
N ASP A 96 13.26 9.11 -7.48
CA ASP A 96 12.66 7.98 -8.18
C ASP A 96 11.19 7.70 -7.76
N TRP A 97 10.57 8.66 -7.08
CA TRP A 97 9.23 8.47 -6.57
C TRP A 97 8.16 8.33 -7.66
N GLY A 98 8.37 8.94 -8.82
CA GLY A 98 7.48 8.78 -9.96
C GLY A 98 7.36 7.34 -10.50
N LYS A 99 8.37 6.50 -10.27
CA LYS A 99 8.35 5.06 -10.61
C LYS A 99 7.79 4.20 -9.48
N ARG A 100 7.50 4.80 -8.33
CA ARG A 100 7.03 4.07 -7.15
C ARG A 100 5.54 3.83 -7.23
N VAL A 101 5.16 2.61 -6.90
CA VAL A 101 3.79 2.17 -6.73
C VAL A 101 3.57 1.85 -5.26
N PHE A 102 2.55 2.44 -4.65
CA PHE A 102 2.28 2.26 -3.24
C PHE A 102 0.93 1.59 -2.99
N PHE A 103 0.88 0.67 -2.04
CA PHE A 103 -0.35 0.00 -1.63
C PHE A 103 -0.72 0.43 -0.22
N ILE A 104 -1.95 0.90 -0.05
CA ILE A 104 -2.50 1.36 1.23
C ILE A 104 -3.82 0.64 1.54
N GLY A 105 -4.13 0.54 2.83
CA GLY A 105 -5.48 0.21 3.29
C GLY A 105 -6.28 1.47 3.62
N GLY A 106 -7.51 1.29 4.08
CA GLY A 106 -8.37 2.38 4.57
C GLY A 106 -9.40 1.86 5.56
N LEU A 107 -9.69 2.65 6.59
CA LEU A 107 -10.84 2.46 7.47
C LEU A 107 -12.11 2.99 6.81
N GLN A 108 -11.97 4.13 6.13
CA GLN A 108 -13.00 4.76 5.31
C GLN A 108 -12.36 5.24 4.02
N VAL A 109 -13.12 5.18 2.94
CA VAL A 109 -12.77 5.76 1.64
C VAL A 109 -14.02 6.44 1.09
N ASP A 110 -13.88 7.68 0.63
CA ASP A 110 -14.97 8.41 0.01
C ASP A 110 -14.93 8.31 -1.53
N ARG A 111 -15.96 8.87 -2.18
CA ARG A 111 -16.10 8.85 -3.64
C ARG A 111 -14.99 9.57 -4.41
N PHE A 112 -14.21 10.40 -3.75
CA PHE A 112 -13.07 11.11 -4.34
C PHE A 112 -11.75 10.38 -4.12
N GLY A 113 -11.77 9.21 -3.45
CA GLY A 113 -10.59 8.44 -3.12
C GLY A 113 -9.81 8.99 -1.92
N ASN A 114 -10.38 9.93 -1.16
CA ASN A 114 -9.81 10.29 0.14
C ASN A 114 -9.89 9.09 1.08
N THR A 115 -8.83 8.88 1.84
CA THR A 115 -8.70 7.69 2.70
C THR A 115 -8.47 8.10 4.14
N ASN A 116 -9.17 7.46 5.05
CA ASN A 116 -9.00 7.63 6.48
C ASN A 116 -8.31 6.41 7.10
N LEU A 117 -7.22 6.64 7.80
CA LEU A 117 -6.49 5.68 8.64
C LEU A 117 -6.40 6.13 10.11
N ILE A 118 -6.93 7.29 10.44
CA ILE A 118 -6.79 7.91 11.77
C ILE A 118 -7.77 7.29 12.75
N GLY A 119 -9.03 7.26 12.40
CA GLY A 119 -10.08 6.76 13.26
C GLY A 119 -11.47 7.15 12.80
N ILE A 120 -12.49 6.66 13.48
CA ILE A 120 -13.90 6.94 13.23
C ILE A 120 -14.44 7.69 14.43
N GLY A 121 -15.17 8.77 14.22
CA GLY A 121 -15.80 9.57 15.27
C GLY A 121 -15.72 11.06 15.03
N GLU A 122 -16.51 11.82 15.77
CA GLU A 122 -16.70 13.27 15.59
C GLU A 122 -15.48 14.12 15.97
N SER A 123 -14.63 13.63 16.86
CA SER A 123 -13.45 14.39 17.30
C SER A 123 -12.32 13.47 17.77
N PHE A 124 -11.07 13.97 17.67
CA PHE A 124 -9.88 13.28 18.18
C PHE A 124 -9.94 12.92 19.67
N LYS A 125 -10.71 13.67 20.45
CA LYS A 125 -10.88 13.42 21.88
C LYS A 125 -11.91 12.33 22.16
N LYS A 126 -12.79 12.02 21.19
CA LYS A 126 -13.88 11.07 21.33
C LYS A 126 -14.00 10.25 20.05
N LEU A 127 -12.99 9.39 19.79
CA LEU A 127 -13.08 8.42 18.71
C LEU A 127 -13.88 7.21 19.16
N GLU A 128 -14.79 6.75 18.34
CA GLU A 128 -15.49 5.46 18.49
C GLU A 128 -14.55 4.31 18.14
N PHE A 129 -13.67 4.53 17.17
CA PHE A 129 -12.63 3.58 16.75
C PHE A 129 -11.35 4.34 16.43
N ARG A 130 -10.22 3.89 16.98
CA ARG A 130 -8.90 4.44 16.68
C ARG A 130 -8.19 3.54 15.68
N GLY A 131 -7.78 4.12 14.56
CA GLY A 131 -6.98 3.47 13.53
C GLY A 131 -5.48 3.50 13.83
N PRO A 132 -4.68 2.93 12.91
CA PRO A 132 -3.22 2.90 13.04
C PRO A 132 -2.56 4.27 12.90
N GLY A 133 -3.29 5.27 12.41
CA GLY A 133 -2.77 6.59 12.07
C GLY A 133 -2.27 6.67 10.62
N SER A 134 -1.89 7.87 10.20
CA SER A 134 -1.49 8.12 8.81
C SER A 134 -0.14 7.51 8.40
N VAL A 135 0.77 7.29 9.35
CA VAL A 135 2.06 6.56 9.18
C VAL A 135 2.88 6.98 7.93
N GLY A 136 2.81 8.23 7.52
CA GLY A 136 3.52 8.74 6.32
C GLY A 136 2.75 8.53 5.00
N THR A 137 1.53 8.00 5.01
CA THR A 137 0.71 7.86 3.80
C THR A 137 0.46 9.20 3.09
N PRO A 138 0.26 10.36 3.78
CA PRO A 138 0.11 11.63 3.10
C PRO A 138 1.29 11.95 2.18
N THR A 139 2.50 11.82 2.69
CA THR A 139 3.73 12.08 1.91
C THR A 139 3.88 11.08 0.77
N LEU A 140 3.68 9.78 1.06
CA LEU A 140 3.81 8.74 0.05
C LEU A 140 2.85 8.95 -1.12
N THR A 141 1.57 9.12 -0.84
CA THR A 141 0.55 9.22 -1.90
C THR A 141 0.61 10.52 -2.70
N THR A 142 1.20 11.58 -2.14
CA THR A 142 1.44 12.83 -2.87
C THR A 142 2.54 12.70 -3.92
N HIS A 143 3.57 11.91 -3.66
CA HIS A 143 4.78 11.87 -4.48
C HIS A 143 4.93 10.63 -5.36
N VAL A 144 4.25 9.51 -5.05
CA VAL A 144 4.35 8.29 -5.86
C VAL A 144 3.62 8.45 -7.20
N GLY A 145 4.10 7.75 -8.22
CA GLY A 145 3.49 7.77 -9.54
C GLY A 145 2.06 7.25 -9.56
N ARG A 146 1.78 6.22 -8.76
CA ARG A 146 0.41 5.71 -8.53
C ARG A 146 0.32 4.97 -7.20
N TYR A 147 -0.90 4.82 -6.69
CA TYR A 147 -1.16 3.98 -5.53
C TYR A 147 -2.48 3.25 -5.65
N TYR A 148 -2.60 2.14 -4.93
CA TYR A 148 -3.80 1.33 -4.83
C TYR A 148 -4.35 1.40 -3.42
N ILE A 149 -5.66 1.60 -3.30
CA ILE A 149 -6.39 1.48 -2.04
C ILE A 149 -7.00 0.10 -2.00
N ILE A 150 -6.56 -0.73 -1.05
CA ILE A 150 -7.04 -2.10 -0.89
C ILE A 150 -7.98 -2.17 0.29
N LEU A 151 -9.21 -2.58 0.03
CA LEU A 151 -10.26 -2.74 1.02
C LEU A 151 -10.64 -4.21 1.14
N ASN A 152 -10.67 -4.72 2.36
CA ASN A 152 -11.11 -6.09 2.63
C ASN A 152 -12.63 -6.25 2.52
N HIS A 153 -13.37 -5.16 2.73
CA HIS A 153 -14.83 -5.14 2.71
C HIS A 153 -15.38 -3.91 2.01
N HIS A 154 -16.44 -4.09 1.23
CA HIS A 154 -17.22 -3.02 0.64
C HIS A 154 -18.54 -2.87 1.43
N SER A 155 -18.51 -2.10 2.47
CA SER A 155 -19.69 -1.81 3.32
C SER A 155 -19.89 -0.30 3.42
N LYS A 156 -21.10 0.11 3.84
CA LYS A 156 -21.41 1.52 4.11
C LYS A 156 -20.57 2.15 5.23
N ARG A 157 -19.90 1.34 6.03
CA ARG A 157 -18.97 1.83 7.07
C ARG A 157 -17.59 2.14 6.51
N VAL A 158 -17.22 1.50 5.41
CA VAL A 158 -15.91 1.64 4.75
C VAL A 158 -16.00 2.57 3.55
N LEU A 159 -17.00 2.38 2.69
CA LEU A 159 -17.28 3.28 1.57
C LEU A 159 -18.28 4.33 2.04
N VAL A 160 -17.79 5.52 2.35
CA VAL A 160 -18.54 6.63 2.95
C VAL A 160 -18.73 7.78 1.97
N GLU A 161 -19.67 8.65 2.24
CA GLU A 161 -19.85 9.87 1.44
C GLU A 161 -18.70 10.85 1.66
N THR A 162 -18.28 11.00 2.91
CA THR A 162 -17.14 11.83 3.34
C THR A 162 -16.42 11.12 4.48
N CYS A 163 -15.09 11.07 4.42
CA CYS A 163 -14.27 10.51 5.50
C CYS A 163 -14.32 11.40 6.74
N ASP A 164 -14.39 10.80 7.94
CA ASP A 164 -14.34 11.54 9.21
C ASP A 164 -13.00 12.29 9.35
N TYR A 165 -11.91 11.67 8.85
CA TYR A 165 -10.58 12.28 8.78
C TYR A 165 -9.93 11.90 7.45
N THR A 166 -9.07 12.77 6.92
CA THR A 166 -8.33 12.51 5.68
C THR A 166 -6.87 12.25 6.00
N SER A 167 -6.44 11.00 5.82
CA SER A 167 -5.03 10.58 5.90
C SER A 167 -4.34 10.71 4.55
N THR A 168 -5.09 10.52 3.49
CA THR A 168 -4.60 10.51 2.10
C THR A 168 -5.61 11.25 1.26
N VAL A 169 -5.15 12.27 0.58
CA VAL A 169 -6.01 13.06 -0.34
C VAL A 169 -6.08 12.33 -1.67
N GLY A 170 -7.30 12.04 -2.12
CA GLY A 170 -7.58 11.58 -3.47
C GLY A 170 -7.72 12.78 -4.42
N TRP A 171 -8.89 12.93 -5.03
CA TRP A 171 -9.22 14.05 -5.90
C TRP A 171 -9.71 15.31 -5.16
N GLY A 172 -9.46 15.43 -3.86
CA GLY A 172 -9.76 16.60 -3.06
C GLY A 172 -11.13 17.25 -3.34
N ASN A 173 -12.21 16.64 -2.92
CA ASN A 173 -13.59 17.12 -3.19
C ASN A 173 -13.97 17.24 -4.68
N GLY A 174 -13.27 16.52 -5.56
CA GLY A 174 -13.52 16.54 -7.01
C GLY A 174 -12.68 17.56 -7.79
N ASP A 175 -11.69 18.17 -7.17
CA ASP A 175 -10.70 19.01 -7.84
C ASP A 175 -9.58 18.13 -8.44
N PRO A 176 -9.48 18.01 -9.78
CA PRO A 176 -8.41 17.23 -10.43
C PRO A 176 -7.00 17.72 -10.09
N GLU A 177 -6.84 19.00 -9.80
CA GLU A 177 -5.56 19.63 -9.50
C GLU A 177 -5.16 19.51 -8.01
N ALA A 178 -6.02 18.95 -7.16
CA ALA A 178 -5.76 18.83 -5.72
C ALA A 178 -4.51 17.98 -5.39
N ARG A 179 -4.07 17.13 -6.32
CA ARG A 179 -2.86 16.30 -6.20
C ARG A 179 -1.61 16.96 -6.81
N GLU A 180 -1.75 17.97 -7.60
CA GLU A 180 -0.64 18.67 -8.26
C GLU A 180 -0.08 19.81 -7.38
N LYS A 181 -0.79 20.15 -6.31
CA LYS A 181 -0.43 21.17 -5.32
C LYS A 181 0.15 20.54 -4.06
#